data_f225f0aeaf97d88ee704b05875108c88
#
_entry.id   f225f0aeaf97d88ee704b05875108c88
#
_cell.length_a   1.000
_cell.length_b   1.000
_cell.length_c   1.000
_cell.angle_alpha   90.00
_cell.angle_beta   90.00
_cell.angle_gamma   90.00
#
_symmetry.space_group_name_H-M   'P 1'
#
loop_
_entity.id
_entity.type
_entity.pdbx_description
1 polymer ?
#
loop_
_entity_poly.entity_id
_entity_poly.type
_entity_poly.pdbx_seq_one_letter_code
_entity_poly.pdbx_strand_id
1 'polypeptide(L)'
;DPKTIAGIRTPALRKIAKELAKRDDANTFLRALPHRLFDENQVHAFTIGAERDCDKALELYERFLPFVDNWATCDQLPTKVFAKRPGETLDQVKRWIASDHCYTIRFAMGILMRLYLDELFEPRFCEWVAATRMPNSEAHPATEDDIYYVDMMRAWYFAEALAKQEAAALPYLERQGDEALLDEWTRRKAIQKAIESRRIAASMKDYLRTLR
;
A
#
# COMPACT_ATOMS: atom_id res chain seq x y z
N ASP A 1 -7.90 -5.77 -18.91
CA ASP A 1 -8.09 -6.03 -20.34
C ASP A 1 -6.71 -6.24 -20.98
N PRO A 2 -6.45 -7.39 -21.64
CA PRO A 2 -5.18 -7.66 -22.33
C PRO A 2 -4.80 -6.59 -23.38
N LYS A 3 -5.76 -5.87 -23.92
CA LYS A 3 -5.55 -4.80 -24.91
C LYS A 3 -4.93 -3.53 -24.30
N THR A 4 -4.91 -3.43 -22.97
CA THR A 4 -4.30 -2.31 -22.25
C THR A 4 -2.88 -2.62 -21.78
N ILE A 5 -2.31 -3.76 -22.15
CA ILE A 5 -0.97 -4.18 -21.73
C ILE A 5 -0.07 -4.26 -22.95
N ALA A 6 0.98 -3.44 -22.99
CA ALA A 6 2.02 -3.52 -24.04
C ALA A 6 3.01 -4.68 -23.78
N GLY A 7 3.04 -5.22 -22.56
CA GLY A 7 3.84 -6.37 -22.18
C GLY A 7 5.33 -6.08 -21.98
N ILE A 8 5.67 -4.86 -21.66
CA ILE A 8 7.06 -4.45 -21.40
C ILE A 8 7.47 -4.91 -20.00
N ARG A 9 8.63 -5.57 -19.89
CA ARG A 9 9.14 -6.04 -18.59
C ARG A 9 9.51 -4.89 -17.66
N THR A 10 9.22 -5.01 -16.38
CA THR A 10 9.46 -3.99 -15.34
C THR A 10 10.87 -3.37 -15.38
N PRO A 11 12.00 -4.10 -15.59
CA PRO A 11 13.31 -3.46 -15.69
C PRO A 11 13.42 -2.46 -16.85
N ALA A 12 12.78 -2.74 -17.99
CA ALA A 12 12.77 -1.83 -19.13
C ALA A 12 11.90 -0.60 -18.83
N LEU A 13 10.73 -0.77 -18.20
CA LEU A 13 9.87 0.34 -17.76
C LEU A 13 10.61 1.27 -16.79
N ARG A 14 11.36 0.72 -15.83
CA ARG A 14 12.20 1.52 -14.92
C ARG A 14 13.30 2.30 -15.66
N LYS A 15 13.89 1.73 -16.72
CA LYS A 15 14.87 2.43 -17.54
C LYS A 15 14.22 3.58 -18.31
N ILE A 16 13.06 3.34 -18.92
CA ILE A 16 12.28 4.38 -19.63
C ILE A 16 11.94 5.52 -18.66
N ALA A 17 11.39 5.20 -17.48
CA ALA A 17 11.06 6.21 -16.48
C ALA A 17 12.27 7.05 -16.02
N LYS A 18 13.43 6.40 -15.84
CA LYS A 18 14.67 7.11 -15.47
C LYS A 18 15.15 8.07 -16.56
N GLU A 19 14.99 7.71 -17.82
CA GLU A 19 15.33 8.61 -18.93
C GLU A 19 14.28 9.71 -19.10
N LEU A 20 12.99 9.38 -18.96
CA LEU A 20 11.90 10.34 -19.00
C LEU A 20 12.05 11.42 -17.91
N ALA A 21 12.39 11.03 -16.68
CA ALA A 21 12.55 11.96 -15.55
C ALA A 21 13.65 13.02 -15.77
N LYS A 22 14.54 12.85 -16.75
CA LYS A 22 15.59 13.82 -17.09
C LYS A 22 15.19 14.79 -18.21
N ARG A 23 14.04 14.55 -18.84
CA ARG A 23 13.59 15.31 -20.01
C ARG A 23 12.78 16.54 -19.58
N ASP A 24 12.87 17.61 -20.34
CA ASP A 24 12.10 18.83 -20.11
C ASP A 24 10.58 18.63 -20.29
N ASP A 25 10.20 17.65 -21.12
CA ASP A 25 8.79 17.30 -21.38
C ASP A 25 8.21 16.24 -20.43
N ALA A 26 8.96 15.80 -19.40
CA ALA A 26 8.47 14.83 -18.40
C ALA A 26 7.13 15.26 -17.78
N ASN A 27 7.00 16.54 -17.47
CA ASN A 27 5.75 17.09 -16.91
C ASN A 27 4.56 16.97 -17.85
N THR A 28 4.77 16.98 -19.16
CA THR A 28 3.70 16.80 -20.16
C THR A 28 3.13 15.39 -20.04
N PHE A 29 3.99 14.38 -19.95
CA PHE A 29 3.59 13.00 -19.73
C PHE A 29 2.88 12.83 -18.37
N LEU A 30 3.45 13.38 -17.29
CA LEU A 30 2.85 13.27 -15.94
C LEU A 30 1.50 14.00 -15.80
N ARG A 31 1.19 14.94 -16.68
CA ARG A 31 -0.12 15.61 -16.72
C ARG A 31 -1.15 14.93 -17.63
N ALA A 32 -0.69 14.05 -18.53
CA ALA A 32 -1.54 13.35 -19.49
C ALA A 32 -2.27 12.17 -18.87
N LEU A 33 -3.06 12.42 -17.83
CA LEU A 33 -3.89 11.43 -17.13
C LEU A 33 -5.36 11.49 -17.61
N PRO A 34 -6.04 10.33 -17.64
CA PRO A 34 -5.57 8.98 -17.37
C PRO A 34 -4.70 8.42 -18.49
N HIS A 35 -3.74 7.56 -18.14
CA HIS A 35 -3.01 6.78 -19.14
C HIS A 35 -3.85 5.63 -19.68
N ARG A 36 -3.63 5.28 -20.94
CA ARG A 36 -4.39 4.21 -21.58
C ARG A 36 -3.83 2.82 -21.28
N LEU A 37 -2.49 2.72 -21.17
CA LEU A 37 -1.82 1.42 -21.01
C LEU A 37 -1.36 1.23 -19.57
N PHE A 38 -1.43 -0.03 -19.10
CA PHE A 38 -0.84 -0.47 -17.84
C PHE A 38 0.64 -0.09 -17.75
N ASP A 39 1.39 -0.30 -18.85
CA ASP A 39 2.82 0.01 -18.93
C ASP A 39 3.09 1.52 -18.77
N GLU A 40 2.21 2.38 -19.27
CA GLU A 40 2.29 3.84 -19.06
C GLU A 40 2.07 4.21 -17.59
N ASN A 41 1.10 3.58 -16.92
CA ASN A 41 0.88 3.74 -15.48
C ASN A 41 2.11 3.32 -14.68
N GLN A 42 2.78 2.22 -15.06
CA GLN A 42 4.04 1.80 -14.43
C GLN A 42 5.17 2.83 -14.65
N VAL A 43 5.32 3.33 -15.89
CA VAL A 43 6.32 4.37 -16.19
C VAL A 43 6.03 5.63 -15.39
N HIS A 44 4.76 6.06 -15.29
CA HIS A 44 4.36 7.20 -14.47
C HIS A 44 4.77 7.00 -13.00
N ALA A 45 4.39 5.88 -12.39
CA ALA A 45 4.73 5.54 -11.01
C ALA A 45 6.24 5.61 -10.75
N PHE A 46 7.06 5.08 -11.67
CA PHE A 46 8.52 5.11 -11.52
C PHE A 46 9.10 6.49 -11.77
N THR A 47 8.50 7.31 -12.65
CA THR A 47 8.95 8.67 -12.97
C THR A 47 8.74 9.60 -11.79
N ILE A 48 7.57 9.58 -11.14
CA ILE A 48 7.34 10.40 -9.93
C ILE A 48 8.26 9.99 -8.78
N GLY A 49 8.70 8.74 -8.74
CA GLY A 49 9.68 8.27 -7.75
C GLY A 49 11.08 8.87 -7.89
N ALA A 50 11.37 9.59 -8.99
CA ALA A 50 12.62 10.34 -9.17
C ALA A 50 12.57 11.71 -8.48
N GLU A 51 11.37 12.23 -8.12
CA GLU A 51 11.22 13.49 -7.39
C GLU A 51 11.85 13.40 -6.01
N ARG A 52 12.55 14.44 -5.61
CA ARG A 52 13.27 14.52 -4.33
C ARG A 52 12.74 15.58 -3.39
N ASP A 53 11.96 16.50 -3.91
CA ASP A 53 11.21 17.48 -3.14
C ASP A 53 9.91 16.85 -2.64
N CYS A 54 9.64 16.96 -1.32
CA CYS A 54 8.47 16.31 -0.71
C CYS A 54 7.16 16.94 -1.15
N ASP A 55 7.11 18.26 -1.29
CA ASP A 55 5.87 18.96 -1.63
C ASP A 55 5.46 18.66 -3.07
N LYS A 56 6.44 18.72 -3.99
CA LYS A 56 6.22 18.31 -5.38
C LYS A 56 5.86 16.84 -5.51
N ALA A 57 6.52 15.98 -4.74
CA ALA A 57 6.15 14.56 -4.73
C ALA A 57 4.71 14.39 -4.29
N LEU A 58 4.27 15.03 -3.20
CA LEU A 58 2.88 14.97 -2.74
C LEU A 58 1.90 15.39 -3.83
N GLU A 59 2.15 16.52 -4.52
CA GLU A 59 1.30 16.96 -5.64
C GLU A 59 1.21 15.91 -6.75
N LEU A 60 2.35 15.29 -7.12
CA LEU A 60 2.38 14.26 -8.15
C LEU A 60 1.62 13.00 -7.74
N TYR A 61 1.77 12.57 -6.49
CA TYR A 61 1.04 11.41 -5.95
C TYR A 61 -0.46 11.70 -5.85
N GLU A 62 -0.88 12.86 -5.36
CA GLU A 62 -2.29 13.23 -5.27
C GLU A 62 -2.97 13.27 -6.65
N ARG A 63 -2.26 13.70 -7.68
CA ARG A 63 -2.77 13.66 -9.06
C ARG A 63 -2.85 12.26 -9.63
N PHE A 64 -1.92 11.38 -9.31
CA PHE A 64 -1.82 10.07 -9.92
C PHE A 64 -2.65 9.00 -9.21
N LEU A 65 -2.72 9.02 -7.87
CA LEU A 65 -3.40 7.98 -7.08
C LEU A 65 -4.84 7.71 -7.52
N PRO A 66 -5.66 8.69 -7.88
CA PRO A 66 -7.03 8.44 -8.36
C PRO A 66 -7.12 7.61 -9.65
N PHE A 67 -6.02 7.48 -10.39
CA PHE A 67 -5.94 6.72 -11.65
C PHE A 67 -5.22 5.38 -11.49
N VAL A 68 -4.79 5.03 -10.29
CA VAL A 68 -4.19 3.72 -10.00
C VAL A 68 -5.31 2.70 -9.85
N ASP A 69 -5.40 1.78 -10.80
CA ASP A 69 -6.48 0.81 -10.95
C ASP A 69 -6.06 -0.64 -10.67
N ASN A 70 -4.83 -0.84 -10.18
CA ASN A 70 -4.32 -2.18 -9.92
C ASN A 70 -3.22 -2.19 -8.84
N TRP A 71 -3.12 -3.34 -8.13
CA TRP A 71 -2.14 -3.54 -7.07
C TRP A 71 -0.68 -3.51 -7.57
N ALA A 72 -0.41 -3.96 -8.79
CA ALA A 72 0.95 -4.03 -9.32
C ALA A 72 1.55 -2.63 -9.53
N THR A 73 0.74 -1.64 -9.90
CA THR A 73 1.14 -0.23 -9.95
C THR A 73 1.24 0.35 -8.55
N CYS A 74 0.21 0.15 -7.72
CA CYS A 74 0.14 0.67 -6.37
C CYS A 74 1.33 0.25 -5.50
N ASP A 75 1.63 -1.05 -5.47
CA ASP A 75 2.66 -1.60 -4.57
C ASP A 75 4.09 -1.27 -5.03
N GLN A 76 4.27 -0.87 -6.28
CA GLN A 76 5.57 -0.45 -6.83
C GLN A 76 5.82 1.06 -6.74
N LEU A 77 4.83 1.86 -6.31
CA LEU A 77 5.00 3.29 -6.08
C LEU A 77 6.14 3.54 -5.09
N PRO A 78 7.17 4.33 -5.46
CA PRO A 78 8.29 4.61 -4.58
C PRO A 78 7.88 5.48 -3.40
N THR A 79 8.36 5.18 -2.19
CA THR A 79 7.98 5.91 -0.97
C THR A 79 9.15 6.65 -0.29
N LYS A 80 10.36 6.53 -0.83
CA LYS A 80 11.58 7.04 -0.17
C LYS A 80 11.58 8.54 0.10
N VAL A 81 10.94 9.34 -0.75
CA VAL A 81 10.87 10.79 -0.57
C VAL A 81 10.17 11.16 0.72
N PHE A 82 9.15 10.41 1.10
CA PHE A 82 8.33 10.63 2.29
C PHE A 82 9.07 10.38 3.61
N ALA A 83 10.15 9.59 3.60
CA ALA A 83 10.98 9.38 4.78
C ALA A 83 11.71 10.64 5.25
N LYS A 84 11.81 11.68 4.41
CA LYS A 84 12.48 12.94 4.76
C LYS A 84 11.66 13.82 5.69
N ARG A 85 10.33 13.70 5.69
CA ARG A 85 9.40 14.48 6.50
C ARG A 85 8.35 13.56 7.12
N PRO A 86 8.75 12.71 8.09
CA PRO A 86 7.87 11.65 8.60
C PRO A 86 6.59 12.19 9.25
N GLY A 87 6.64 13.32 9.97
CA GLY A 87 5.45 13.91 10.58
C GLY A 87 4.41 14.36 9.55
N GLU A 88 4.83 15.16 8.57
CA GLU A 88 3.95 15.62 7.48
C GLU A 88 3.42 14.47 6.62
N THR A 89 4.28 13.47 6.38
CA THR A 89 3.88 12.25 5.68
C THR A 89 2.78 11.52 6.45
N LEU A 90 2.88 11.46 7.78
CA LEU A 90 1.87 10.79 8.61
C LEU A 90 0.51 11.50 8.54
N ASP A 91 0.50 12.83 8.50
CA ASP A 91 -0.73 13.60 8.32
C ASP A 91 -1.35 13.36 6.93
N GLN A 92 -0.52 13.20 5.91
CA GLN A 92 -0.99 12.84 4.58
C GLN A 92 -1.51 11.39 4.53
N VAL A 93 -0.85 10.45 5.20
CA VAL A 93 -1.31 9.06 5.32
C VAL A 93 -2.72 8.99 5.93
N LYS A 94 -3.01 9.79 6.97
CA LYS A 94 -4.37 9.87 7.55
C LYS A 94 -5.41 10.30 6.53
N ARG A 95 -5.10 11.29 5.68
CA ARG A 95 -6.02 11.73 4.61
C ARG A 95 -6.24 10.63 3.58
N TRP A 96 -5.18 9.96 3.15
CA TRP A 96 -5.26 8.89 2.16
C TRP A 96 -5.96 7.62 2.68
N ILE A 97 -5.81 7.28 3.96
CA ILE A 97 -6.57 6.17 4.58
C ILE A 97 -8.08 6.45 4.60
N ALA A 98 -8.48 7.71 4.70
CA ALA A 98 -9.87 8.13 4.68
C ALA A 98 -10.44 8.35 3.27
N SER A 99 -9.70 8.00 2.22
CA SER A 99 -10.14 8.09 0.81
C SER A 99 -11.29 7.10 0.54
N ASP A 100 -12.05 7.37 -0.51
CA ASP A 100 -13.02 6.45 -1.12
C ASP A 100 -12.44 5.63 -2.28
N HIS A 101 -11.13 5.77 -2.56
CA HIS A 101 -10.44 5.08 -3.62
C HIS A 101 -9.56 3.94 -3.07
N CYS A 102 -9.83 2.71 -3.48
CA CYS A 102 -9.20 1.48 -3.00
C CYS A 102 -7.67 1.55 -2.98
N TYR A 103 -7.04 1.94 -4.09
CA TYR A 103 -5.58 1.95 -4.18
C TYR A 103 -4.92 3.14 -3.49
N THR A 104 -5.64 4.24 -3.25
CA THR A 104 -5.18 5.33 -2.37
C THR A 104 -5.10 4.85 -0.92
N ILE A 105 -6.14 4.17 -0.43
CA ILE A 105 -6.15 3.54 0.90
C ILE A 105 -5.02 2.50 1.01
N ARG A 106 -4.90 1.62 0.01
CA ARG A 106 -3.85 0.60 -0.05
C ARG A 106 -2.45 1.22 -0.01
N PHE A 107 -2.20 2.27 -0.77
CA PHE A 107 -0.93 2.98 -0.80
C PHE A 107 -0.59 3.59 0.56
N ALA A 108 -1.55 4.22 1.23
CA ALA A 108 -1.38 4.80 2.56
C ALA A 108 -0.95 3.76 3.60
N MET A 109 -1.62 2.60 3.67
CA MET A 109 -1.21 1.48 4.51
C MET A 109 0.17 0.94 4.10
N GLY A 110 0.49 0.96 2.80
CA GLY A 110 1.80 0.61 2.26
C GLY A 110 2.91 1.53 2.76
N ILE A 111 2.64 2.82 2.93
CA ILE A 111 3.58 3.78 3.54
C ILE A 111 3.81 3.44 5.01
N LEU A 112 2.75 3.21 5.79
CA LEU A 112 2.88 2.78 7.20
C LEU A 112 3.75 1.52 7.31
N MET A 113 3.50 0.54 6.46
CA MET A 113 4.25 -0.73 6.44
C MET A 113 5.74 -0.53 6.12
N ARG A 114 6.08 0.37 5.19
CA ARG A 114 7.45 0.54 4.70
C ARG A 114 8.28 1.52 5.50
N LEU A 115 7.69 2.55 6.08
CA LEU A 115 8.40 3.64 6.72
C LEU A 115 8.18 3.72 8.25
N TYR A 116 7.12 3.09 8.77
CA TYR A 116 6.72 3.27 10.17
C TYR A 116 6.65 1.94 10.97
N LEU A 117 7.17 0.85 10.48
CA LEU A 117 7.26 -0.40 11.25
C LEU A 117 8.61 -0.62 11.94
N ASP A 118 9.58 0.27 11.75
CA ASP A 118 10.89 0.21 12.39
C ASP A 118 10.99 1.29 13.48
N GLU A 119 11.98 2.16 13.43
CA GLU A 119 12.27 3.19 14.46
C GLU A 119 11.13 4.20 14.70
N LEU A 120 10.30 4.43 13.71
CA LEU A 120 9.15 5.35 13.78
C LEU A 120 7.85 4.66 14.20
N PHE A 121 7.91 3.43 14.67
CA PHE A 121 6.71 2.68 15.01
C PHE A 121 5.99 3.25 16.24
N GLU A 122 4.66 3.33 16.12
CA GLU A 122 3.75 3.61 17.23
C GLU A 122 2.58 2.60 17.18
N PRO A 123 2.13 2.05 18.34
CA PRO A 123 1.03 1.07 18.38
C PRO A 123 -0.25 1.52 17.69
N ARG A 124 -0.55 2.82 17.70
CA ARG A 124 -1.72 3.41 17.02
C ARG A 124 -1.76 3.13 15.52
N PHE A 125 -0.63 2.81 14.87
CA PHE A 125 -0.65 2.46 13.44
C PHE A 125 -1.31 1.11 13.20
N CYS A 126 -1.17 0.16 14.13
CA CYS A 126 -1.94 -1.08 14.10
C CYS A 126 -3.44 -0.80 14.24
N GLU A 127 -3.83 0.11 15.14
CA GLU A 127 -5.23 0.52 15.32
C GLU A 127 -5.80 1.15 14.05
N TRP A 128 -5.08 2.07 13.41
CA TRP A 128 -5.52 2.69 12.15
C TRP A 128 -5.72 1.66 11.04
N VAL A 129 -4.75 0.77 10.84
CA VAL A 129 -4.86 -0.27 9.82
C VAL A 129 -5.99 -1.25 10.17
N ALA A 130 -6.15 -1.63 11.43
CA ALA A 130 -7.23 -2.51 11.86
C ALA A 130 -8.61 -1.90 11.64
N ALA A 131 -8.76 -0.60 11.86
CA ALA A 131 -10.00 0.14 11.67
C ALA A 131 -10.32 0.47 10.20
N THR A 132 -9.30 0.45 9.33
CA THR A 132 -9.48 0.83 7.91
C THR A 132 -10.42 -0.16 7.20
N ARG A 133 -11.37 0.37 6.46
CA ARG A 133 -12.28 -0.38 5.59
C ARG A 133 -12.41 0.35 4.26
N MET A 134 -12.74 -0.36 3.20
CA MET A 134 -13.19 0.27 1.96
C MET A 134 -14.55 0.92 2.24
N PRO A 135 -14.69 2.26 2.06
CA PRO A 135 -16.01 2.89 2.16
C PRO A 135 -16.96 2.29 1.13
N ASN A 136 -18.21 2.07 1.55
CA ASN A 136 -19.26 1.55 0.69
C ASN A 136 -20.53 2.35 0.96
N SER A 137 -21.01 3.09 -0.01
CA SER A 137 -22.22 3.91 0.07
C SER A 137 -23.05 3.79 -1.21
N GLU A 138 -24.31 4.20 -1.16
CA GLU A 138 -25.15 4.24 -2.37
C GLU A 138 -24.58 5.15 -3.47
N ALA A 139 -23.89 6.23 -3.07
CA ALA A 139 -23.29 7.18 -4.00
C ALA A 139 -21.97 6.65 -4.61
N HIS A 140 -21.23 5.84 -3.86
CA HIS A 140 -19.96 5.25 -4.27
C HIS A 140 -19.92 3.79 -3.81
N PRO A 141 -20.56 2.89 -4.55
CA PRO A 141 -20.59 1.47 -4.19
C PRO A 141 -19.21 0.85 -4.42
N ALA A 142 -18.66 0.25 -3.37
CA ALA A 142 -17.42 -0.52 -3.46
C ALA A 142 -17.67 -1.86 -4.15
N THR A 143 -16.80 -2.24 -5.06
CA THR A 143 -16.80 -3.58 -5.64
C THR A 143 -16.22 -4.60 -4.66
N GLU A 144 -16.48 -5.89 -4.89
CA GLU A 144 -15.85 -6.97 -4.13
C GLU A 144 -14.31 -6.94 -4.24
N ASP A 145 -13.79 -6.56 -5.40
CA ASP A 145 -12.36 -6.40 -5.63
C ASP A 145 -11.78 -5.25 -4.81
N ASP A 146 -12.46 -4.11 -4.70
CA ASP A 146 -12.01 -2.97 -3.90
C ASP A 146 -11.88 -3.36 -2.42
N ILE A 147 -12.91 -4.03 -1.88
CA ILE A 147 -12.91 -4.54 -0.51
C ILE A 147 -11.77 -5.55 -0.33
N TYR A 148 -11.64 -6.50 -1.25
CA TYR A 148 -10.59 -7.52 -1.21
C TYR A 148 -9.18 -6.90 -1.18
N TYR A 149 -8.89 -5.91 -2.02
CA TYR A 149 -7.55 -5.33 -2.10
C TYR A 149 -7.20 -4.45 -0.90
N VAL A 150 -8.18 -3.80 -0.28
CA VAL A 150 -7.99 -3.09 0.99
C VAL A 150 -7.72 -4.09 2.12
N ASP A 151 -8.54 -5.13 2.26
CA ASP A 151 -8.39 -6.14 3.30
C ASP A 151 -7.12 -6.98 3.14
N MET A 152 -6.73 -7.28 1.89
CA MET A 152 -5.47 -7.95 1.60
C MET A 152 -4.26 -7.10 2.02
N MET A 153 -4.34 -5.77 1.92
CA MET A 153 -3.27 -4.89 2.40
C MET A 153 -3.23 -4.83 3.92
N ARG A 154 -4.39 -4.80 4.59
CA ARG A 154 -4.49 -4.93 6.05
C ARG A 154 -3.82 -6.23 6.52
N ALA A 155 -4.15 -7.34 5.88
CA ALA A 155 -3.55 -8.63 6.18
C ALA A 155 -2.02 -8.64 5.97
N TRP A 156 -1.54 -8.01 4.92
CA TRP A 156 -0.11 -7.91 4.66
C TRP A 156 0.59 -7.02 5.70
N TYR A 157 -0.01 -5.89 6.05
CA TYR A 157 0.52 -5.03 7.11
C TYR A 157 0.72 -5.79 8.43
N PHE A 158 -0.28 -6.56 8.88
CA PHE A 158 -0.17 -7.32 10.13
C PHE A 158 0.85 -8.45 10.07
N ALA A 159 1.04 -9.08 8.92
CA ALA A 159 2.11 -10.06 8.75
C ALA A 159 3.51 -9.42 8.84
N GLU A 160 3.71 -8.23 8.28
CA GLU A 160 4.94 -7.47 8.39
C GLU A 160 5.13 -6.87 9.79
N ALA A 161 4.06 -6.36 10.39
CA ALA A 161 4.07 -5.85 11.75
C ALA A 161 4.43 -6.94 12.75
N LEU A 162 3.91 -8.15 12.60
CA LEU A 162 4.29 -9.29 13.46
C LEU A 162 5.80 -9.59 13.38
N ALA A 163 6.41 -9.45 12.21
CA ALA A 163 7.83 -9.70 12.03
C ALA A 163 8.73 -8.64 12.68
N LYS A 164 8.23 -7.43 12.88
CA LYS A 164 9.01 -6.28 13.35
C LYS A 164 8.59 -5.78 14.75
N GLN A 165 7.31 -5.91 15.08
CA GLN A 165 6.65 -5.36 16.26
C GLN A 165 5.71 -6.42 16.86
N GLU A 166 6.27 -7.61 17.18
CA GLU A 166 5.52 -8.79 17.62
C GLU A 166 4.53 -8.47 18.74
N ALA A 167 4.99 -7.83 19.82
CA ALA A 167 4.15 -7.52 20.97
C ALA A 167 2.93 -6.63 20.65
N ALA A 168 3.06 -5.76 19.65
CA ALA A 168 1.97 -4.87 19.24
C ALA A 168 1.02 -5.53 18.23
N ALA A 169 1.52 -6.41 17.36
CA ALA A 169 0.74 -7.01 16.29
C ALA A 169 0.06 -8.33 16.69
N LEU A 170 0.67 -9.12 17.57
CA LEU A 170 0.17 -10.45 17.95
C LEU A 170 -1.26 -10.43 18.51
N PRO A 171 -1.67 -9.48 19.37
CA PRO A 171 -3.04 -9.42 19.88
C PRO A 171 -4.11 -9.33 18.78
N TYR A 172 -3.79 -8.75 17.62
CA TYR A 172 -4.72 -8.67 16.48
C TYR A 172 -4.94 -10.01 15.79
N LEU A 173 -4.01 -10.95 15.94
CA LEU A 173 -4.10 -12.29 15.38
C LEU A 173 -4.68 -13.32 16.37
N GLU A 174 -4.52 -13.08 17.67
CA GLU A 174 -5.00 -13.95 18.75
C GLU A 174 -6.48 -13.76 19.05
N ARG A 175 -6.95 -12.52 19.14
CA ARG A 175 -8.31 -12.21 19.54
C ARG A 175 -9.33 -12.59 18.47
N GLN A 176 -10.40 -13.26 18.92
CA GLN A 176 -11.46 -13.83 18.07
C GLN A 176 -12.82 -13.56 18.69
N GLY A 177 -13.89 -13.79 17.94
CA GLY A 177 -15.26 -13.58 18.39
C GLY A 177 -15.51 -12.12 18.76
N ASP A 178 -16.16 -11.89 19.91
CA ASP A 178 -16.52 -10.54 20.37
C ASP A 178 -15.31 -9.66 20.74
N GLU A 179 -14.15 -10.26 20.98
CA GLU A 179 -12.90 -9.56 21.28
C GLU A 179 -12.04 -9.33 20.02
N ALA A 180 -12.50 -9.73 18.85
CA ALA A 180 -11.73 -9.64 17.61
C ALA A 180 -11.39 -8.18 17.26
N LEU A 181 -10.11 -7.92 16.98
CA LEU A 181 -9.60 -6.63 16.52
C LEU A 181 -9.53 -6.53 14.99
N LEU A 182 -9.58 -7.68 14.30
CA LEU A 182 -9.68 -7.80 12.86
C LEU A 182 -10.91 -8.67 12.52
N ASP A 183 -11.50 -8.41 11.37
CA ASP A 183 -12.46 -9.36 10.81
C ASP A 183 -11.78 -10.70 10.51
N GLU A 184 -12.55 -11.77 10.53
CA GLU A 184 -12.06 -13.15 10.46
C GLU A 184 -11.27 -13.41 9.18
N TRP A 185 -11.71 -12.87 8.04
CA TRP A 185 -11.02 -13.06 6.78
C TRP A 185 -9.63 -12.39 6.79
N THR A 186 -9.55 -11.13 7.22
CA THR A 186 -8.29 -10.38 7.32
C THR A 186 -7.32 -11.05 8.30
N ARG A 187 -7.83 -11.48 9.46
CA ARG A 187 -7.06 -12.20 10.47
C ARG A 187 -6.44 -13.49 9.91
N ARG A 188 -7.25 -14.34 9.28
CA ARG A 188 -6.75 -15.59 8.67
C ARG A 188 -5.73 -15.35 7.57
N LYS A 189 -5.94 -14.34 6.75
CA LYS A 189 -4.98 -13.94 5.69
C LYS A 189 -3.69 -13.41 6.26
N ALA A 190 -3.72 -12.62 7.33
CA ALA A 190 -2.53 -12.15 8.03
C ALA A 190 -1.72 -13.32 8.61
N ILE A 191 -2.37 -14.28 9.28
CA ILE A 191 -1.76 -15.50 9.78
C ILE A 191 -1.14 -16.30 8.63
N GLN A 192 -1.86 -16.49 7.53
CA GLN A 192 -1.32 -17.20 6.36
C GLN A 192 -0.04 -16.54 5.84
N LYS A 193 -0.06 -15.22 5.61
CA LYS A 193 1.09 -14.46 5.14
C LYS A 193 2.27 -14.50 6.12
N ALA A 194 2.01 -14.45 7.42
CA ALA A 194 3.03 -14.57 8.44
C ALA A 194 3.70 -15.95 8.42
N ILE A 195 2.94 -17.04 8.28
CA ILE A 195 3.46 -18.40 8.15
C ILE A 195 4.34 -18.55 6.89
N GLU A 196 3.96 -17.92 5.78
CA GLU A 196 4.71 -17.93 4.52
C GLU A 196 5.98 -17.06 4.57
N SER A 197 6.03 -16.08 5.48
CA SER A 197 7.16 -15.16 5.60
C SER A 197 8.43 -15.86 6.08
N ARG A 198 9.56 -15.54 5.46
CA ARG A 198 10.89 -16.01 5.90
C ARG A 198 11.41 -15.27 7.14
N ARG A 199 10.76 -14.17 7.54
CA ARG A 199 11.16 -13.32 8.67
C ARG A 199 10.57 -13.76 10.00
N ILE A 200 9.56 -14.62 9.98
CA ILE A 200 8.91 -15.15 11.17
C ILE A 200 9.61 -16.43 11.63
N ALA A 201 9.93 -16.52 12.93
CA ALA A 201 10.56 -17.68 13.54
C ALA A 201 9.68 -18.94 13.43
N ALA A 202 10.30 -20.12 13.37
CA ALA A 202 9.58 -21.38 13.25
C ALA A 202 8.61 -21.61 14.41
N SER A 203 9.03 -21.32 15.65
CA SER A 203 8.17 -21.43 16.84
C SER A 203 6.92 -20.55 16.76
N MET A 204 7.06 -19.32 16.29
CA MET A 204 5.92 -18.43 16.07
C MET A 204 4.99 -18.95 14.95
N LYS A 205 5.55 -19.51 13.87
CA LYS A 205 4.72 -20.14 12.82
C LYS A 205 3.94 -21.34 13.34
N ASP A 206 4.53 -22.14 14.22
CA ASP A 206 3.84 -23.27 14.85
C ASP A 206 2.71 -22.77 15.74
N TYR A 207 2.94 -21.73 16.52
CA TYR A 207 1.90 -21.07 17.32
C TYR A 207 0.78 -20.52 16.43
N LEU A 208 1.11 -19.77 15.37
CA LEU A 208 0.10 -19.22 14.46
C LEU A 208 -0.77 -20.29 13.78
N ARG A 209 -0.25 -21.49 13.57
CA ARG A 209 -1.06 -22.62 13.05
C ARG A 209 -2.14 -23.06 14.02
N THR A 210 -1.97 -22.88 15.31
CA THR A 210 -3.01 -23.19 16.32
C THR A 210 -4.13 -22.15 16.35
N LEU A 211 -3.89 -20.96 15.79
CA LEU A 211 -4.87 -19.86 15.74
C LEU A 211 -5.72 -19.84 14.45
N ARG A 212 -5.52 -20.78 13.55
CA ARG A 212 -6.22 -20.84 12.24
C ARG A 212 -7.67 -21.25 12.35
#